data_c15cc8c8015380e0abf849a17caac890
#
_entry.id   c15cc8c8015380e0abf849a17caac890
#
_cell.length_a   1.000
_cell.length_b   1.000
_cell.length_c   1.000
_cell.angle_alpha   90.00
_cell.angle_beta   90.00
_cell.angle_gamma   90.00
#
_symmetry.space_group_name_H-M   'P 1'
#
loop_
_entity.id
_entity.type
_entity.pdbx_description
1 polymer ?
#
loop_
_entity_poly.entity_id
_entity_poly.type
_entity_poly.pdbx_seq_one_letter_code
_entity_poly.pdbx_strand_id
1 'polypeptide(L)'
;MLIYYTSEFSRRYKRLSQDIKEQAKEKEKIFCKNHFDPRLKTHKLNGTASNYWAFSVDYNYRIIFKFYEKNSVIFIAIGDHSIYKDF
;
A
#
# COMPACT_ATOMS: atom_id res chain seq x y z
N MET A 1 -10.11 9.73 6.90
CA MET A 1 -9.79 9.19 5.57
C MET A 1 -10.42 7.81 5.39
N LEU A 2 -11.01 7.58 4.22
CA LEU A 2 -11.58 6.28 3.90
C LEU A 2 -10.58 5.46 3.07
N ILE A 3 -10.43 4.20 3.44
CA ILE A 3 -9.57 3.28 2.70
C ILE A 3 -10.45 2.15 2.17
N TYR A 4 -10.42 1.97 0.86
CA TYR A 4 -11.07 0.84 0.20
C TYR A 4 -10.01 -0.20 -0.13
N TYR A 5 -10.40 -1.46 -0.13
CA TYR A 5 -9.48 -2.56 -0.42
C TYR A 5 -10.01 -3.34 -1.60
N THR A 6 -9.14 -3.64 -2.58
CA THR A 6 -9.52 -4.50 -3.67
C THR A 6 -9.57 -5.95 -3.22
N SER A 7 -10.25 -6.80 -3.98
CA SER A 7 -10.24 -8.22 -3.67
C SER A 7 -8.84 -8.81 -3.80
N GLU A 8 -8.04 -8.29 -4.71
CA GLU A 8 -6.64 -8.72 -4.84
C GLU A 8 -5.84 -8.37 -3.59
N PHE A 9 -6.01 -7.15 -3.07
CA PHE A 9 -5.34 -6.76 -1.83
C PHE A 9 -5.70 -7.73 -0.71
N SER A 10 -7.00 -7.99 -0.53
CA SER A 10 -7.47 -8.86 0.53
C SER A 10 -6.93 -10.28 0.41
N ARG A 11 -6.88 -10.80 -0.81
CA ARG A 11 -6.36 -12.14 -1.07
C ARG A 11 -4.88 -12.24 -0.74
N ARG A 12 -4.09 -11.25 -1.16
CA ARG A 12 -2.66 -11.23 -0.89
C ARG A 12 -2.38 -11.03 0.60
N TYR A 13 -3.17 -10.18 1.25
CA TYR A 13 -3.02 -9.91 2.67
C TYR A 13 -3.19 -11.18 3.50
N LYS A 14 -4.18 -11.99 3.17
CA LYS A 14 -4.45 -13.23 3.90
C LYS A 14 -3.26 -14.18 3.91
N ARG A 15 -2.44 -14.15 2.88
CA ARG A 15 -1.29 -15.05 2.73
C ARG A 15 -0.05 -14.60 3.49
N LEU A 16 -0.06 -13.40 4.01
CA LEU A 16 1.10 -12.87 4.71
C LEU A 16 1.25 -13.51 6.09
N SER A 17 2.50 -13.53 6.58
CA SER A 17 2.74 -13.96 7.96
C SER A 17 2.07 -12.97 8.92
N GLN A 18 1.82 -13.43 10.14
CA GLN A 18 1.20 -12.58 11.14
C GLN A 18 2.05 -11.34 11.42
N ASP A 19 3.37 -11.52 11.42
CA ASP A 19 4.29 -10.40 11.67
C ASP A 19 4.12 -9.30 10.63
N ILE A 20 4.06 -9.68 9.34
CA ILE A 20 3.90 -8.69 8.26
C ILE A 20 2.53 -8.05 8.34
N LYS A 21 1.49 -8.81 8.66
CA LYS A 21 0.16 -8.25 8.83
C LYS A 21 0.13 -7.17 9.90
N GLU A 22 0.81 -7.40 11.00
CA GLU A 22 0.87 -6.43 12.09
C GLU A 22 1.60 -5.17 11.68
N GLN A 23 2.72 -5.33 10.98
CA GLN A 23 3.47 -4.19 10.47
C GLN A 23 2.65 -3.39 9.46
N ALA A 24 1.89 -4.09 8.61
CA ALA A 24 1.03 -3.41 7.64
C ALA A 24 -0.02 -2.57 8.36
N LYS A 25 -0.62 -3.08 9.42
CA LYS A 25 -1.61 -2.33 10.19
C LYS A 25 -1.00 -1.09 10.84
N GLU A 26 0.22 -1.21 11.38
CA GLU A 26 0.91 -0.07 11.98
C GLU A 26 1.19 1.00 10.93
N LYS A 27 1.67 0.61 9.77
CA LYS A 27 1.95 1.57 8.71
C LYS A 27 0.68 2.20 8.16
N GLU A 28 -0.41 1.45 8.13
CA GLU A 28 -1.70 1.99 7.72
C GLU A 28 -2.16 3.09 8.68
N LYS A 29 -1.93 2.92 9.98
CA LYS A 29 -2.27 3.96 10.96
C LYS A 29 -1.47 5.24 10.71
N ILE A 30 -0.19 5.09 10.42
CA ILE A 30 0.67 6.23 10.09
C ILE A 30 0.16 6.89 8.83
N PHE A 31 -0.17 6.11 7.82
CA PHE A 31 -0.66 6.57 6.53
C PHE A 31 -1.94 7.41 6.71
N CYS A 32 -2.84 6.98 7.57
CA CYS A 32 -4.08 7.71 7.82
C CYS A 32 -3.84 9.08 8.43
N LYS A 33 -2.78 9.23 9.20
CA LYS A 33 -2.44 10.53 9.80
C LYS A 33 -1.69 11.42 8.81
N ASN A 34 -0.80 10.83 8.01
CA ASN A 34 0.00 11.56 7.04
C ASN A 34 0.50 10.61 5.98
N HIS A 35 -0.06 10.70 4.77
CA HIS A 35 0.32 9.81 3.66
C HIS A 35 1.79 9.90 3.31
N PHE A 36 2.41 11.03 3.59
CA PHE A 36 3.79 11.30 3.20
C PHE A 36 4.74 11.32 4.39
N ASP A 37 4.35 10.67 5.49
CA ASP A 37 5.25 10.49 6.62
C ASP A 37 6.53 9.81 6.12
N PRO A 38 7.72 10.33 6.46
CA PRO A 38 8.98 9.78 5.96
C PRO A 38 9.17 8.29 6.22
N ARG A 39 8.56 7.76 7.28
CA ARG A 39 8.66 6.33 7.59
C ARG A 39 8.03 5.44 6.53
N LEU A 40 7.08 5.99 5.76
CA LEU A 40 6.37 5.23 4.73
C LEU A 40 7.11 5.22 3.40
N LYS A 41 7.98 6.18 3.17
CA LYS A 41 8.69 6.33 1.88
C LYS A 41 7.72 6.35 0.70
N THR A 42 6.61 7.05 0.88
CA THR A 42 5.56 7.12 -0.13
C THR A 42 6.09 7.76 -1.41
N HIS A 43 5.83 7.12 -2.54
CA HIS A 43 6.27 7.65 -3.82
C HIS A 43 5.34 7.21 -4.93
N LYS A 44 5.31 8.00 -5.99
CA LYS A 44 4.53 7.68 -7.18
C LYS A 44 5.30 6.71 -8.03
N LEU A 45 4.61 5.71 -8.58
CA LEU A 45 5.24 4.74 -9.46
C LEU A 45 5.41 5.32 -10.85
N ASN A 46 6.56 5.03 -11.47
CA ASN A 46 6.82 5.41 -12.84
C ASN A 46 6.31 4.33 -13.77
N GLY A 47 6.08 4.70 -15.03
CA GLY A 47 5.71 3.74 -16.05
C GLY A 47 4.32 3.96 -16.55
N THR A 48 3.73 2.89 -17.09
CA THR A 48 2.45 2.96 -17.80
C THR A 48 1.25 3.09 -16.89
N ALA A 49 1.38 2.63 -15.65
CA ALA A 49 0.26 2.65 -14.72
C ALA A 49 0.13 4.04 -14.12
N SER A 50 -0.69 4.84 -14.70
CA SER A 50 -0.92 6.19 -14.22
C SER A 50 -1.58 6.15 -12.85
N ASN A 51 -1.17 7.06 -11.97
CA ASN A 51 -1.80 7.30 -10.69
C ASN A 51 -1.59 6.23 -9.63
N TYR A 52 -0.69 5.27 -9.86
CA TYR A 52 -0.35 4.33 -8.81
C TYR A 52 0.79 4.86 -7.95
N TRP A 53 0.66 4.59 -6.66
CA TRP A 53 1.62 5.01 -5.64
C TRP A 53 1.97 3.79 -4.79
N ALA A 54 3.03 3.90 -4.02
CA ALA A 54 3.43 2.83 -3.10
C ALA A 54 3.95 3.41 -1.80
N PHE A 55 3.79 2.65 -0.73
CA PHE A 55 4.48 2.96 0.51
C PHE A 55 5.00 1.67 1.15
N SER A 56 5.99 1.82 2.04
CA SER A 56 6.68 0.69 2.66
C SER A 56 5.93 0.16 3.87
N VAL A 57 5.77 -1.15 3.92
CA VAL A 57 5.33 -1.84 5.13
C VAL A 57 6.55 -2.14 5.99
N ASP A 58 7.56 -2.77 5.38
CA ASP A 58 8.87 -2.97 5.98
C ASP A 58 9.90 -2.91 4.87
N TYR A 59 11.11 -3.42 5.11
CA TYR A 59 12.18 -3.39 4.14
C TYR A 59 11.79 -4.12 2.84
N ASN A 60 11.06 -5.23 2.95
CA ASN A 60 10.74 -6.07 1.80
C ASN A 60 9.33 -5.88 1.24
N TYR A 61 8.39 -5.42 2.03
CA TYR A 61 6.98 -5.40 1.63
C TYR A 61 6.48 -4.00 1.36
N ARG A 62 5.60 -3.89 0.37
CA ARG A 62 5.03 -2.62 -0.09
C ARG A 62 3.54 -2.73 -0.27
N ILE A 63 2.84 -1.61 -0.13
CA ILE A 63 1.43 -1.50 -0.49
C ILE A 63 1.33 -0.58 -1.69
N ILE A 64 0.66 -1.07 -2.73
CA ILE A 64 0.34 -0.26 -3.92
C ILE A 64 -1.04 0.32 -3.71
N PHE A 65 -1.17 1.62 -3.92
CA PHE A 65 -2.46 2.29 -3.73
C PHE A 65 -2.65 3.39 -4.78
N LYS A 66 -3.86 3.91 -4.86
CA LYS A 66 -4.11 5.10 -5.65
C LYS A 66 -5.07 6.00 -4.89
N PHE A 67 -4.93 7.29 -5.10
CA PHE A 67 -5.88 8.25 -4.56
C PHE A 67 -7.18 8.10 -5.33
N TYR A 68 -8.27 8.21 -4.62
CA TYR A 68 -9.59 8.02 -5.17
C TYR A 68 -10.37 9.32 -4.95
N GLU A 69 -11.61 9.23 -4.57
CA GLU A 69 -12.39 10.43 -4.30
C GLU A 69 -11.76 11.24 -3.16
N LYS A 70 -12.31 12.44 -2.96
CA LYS A 70 -11.85 13.32 -1.90
C LYS A 70 -11.73 12.57 -0.58
N ASN A 71 -10.56 12.67 0.03
CA ASN A 71 -10.25 12.05 1.31
C ASN A 71 -10.40 10.52 1.31
N SER A 72 -10.14 9.89 0.16
CA SER A 72 -10.23 8.42 0.04
C SER A 72 -9.07 7.89 -0.77
N VAL A 73 -8.69 6.64 -0.48
CA VAL A 73 -7.70 5.91 -1.27
C VAL A 73 -8.17 4.48 -1.46
N ILE A 74 -7.60 3.82 -2.46
CA ILE A 74 -7.84 2.40 -2.71
C ILE A 74 -6.50 1.68 -2.55
N PHE A 75 -6.44 0.72 -1.65
CA PHE A 75 -5.29 -0.18 -1.53
C PHE A 75 -5.48 -1.27 -2.57
N ILE A 76 -4.59 -1.29 -3.56
CA ILE A 76 -4.71 -2.14 -4.74
C ILE A 76 -4.10 -3.51 -4.50
N ALA A 77 -2.92 -3.56 -3.89
CA ALA A 77 -2.19 -4.82 -3.69
C ALA A 77 -1.13 -4.64 -2.62
N ILE A 78 -0.74 -5.75 -2.01
CA ILE A 78 0.36 -5.79 -1.04
C ILE A 78 1.24 -6.97 -1.38
N GLY A 79 2.55 -6.79 -1.29
CA GLY A 79 3.49 -7.86 -1.61
C GLY A 79 4.92 -7.40 -1.45
N ASP A 80 5.86 -8.29 -1.79
CA ASP A 80 7.28 -7.93 -1.78
C ASP A 80 7.62 -7.14 -3.04
N HIS A 81 8.91 -6.89 -3.26
CA HIS A 81 9.36 -6.08 -4.39
C HIS A 81 8.89 -6.60 -5.75
N SER A 82 8.59 -7.90 -5.86
CA SER A 82 8.14 -8.45 -7.14
C SER A 82 6.77 -7.88 -7.56
N ILE A 83 6.04 -7.29 -6.64
CA ILE A 83 4.74 -6.70 -6.92
C ILE A 83 4.85 -5.60 -7.99
N TYR A 84 5.99 -4.92 -8.05
CA TYR A 84 6.18 -3.83 -9.02
C TYR A 84 6.12 -4.28 -10.47
N LYS A 85 6.33 -5.57 -10.74
CA LYS A 85 6.24 -6.09 -12.10
C LYS A 85 4.83 -5.99 -12.67
N ASP A 86 3.84 -5.98 -11.80
CA ASP A 86 2.43 -5.97 -12.21
C ASP A 86 1.88 -4.54 -12.31
N PHE A 87 2.67 -3.56 -11.92
CA PHE A 87 2.27 -2.15 -11.89
C PHE A 87 3.37 -1.22 -12.41
#